data_2676b53c9ebaa528232b56a303ef8bdd
#
_entry.id   2676b53c9ebaa528232b56a303ef8bdd
#
_cell.length_a   1.000
_cell.length_b   1.000
_cell.length_c   1.000
_cell.angle_alpha   90.00
_cell.angle_beta   90.00
_cell.angle_gamma   90.00
#
_symmetry.space_group_name_H-M   'P 1'
#
loop_
_entity.id
_entity.type
_entity.pdbx_description
1 polymer ?
#
loop_
_entity_poly.entity_id
_entity_poly.type
_entity_poly.pdbx_seq_one_letter_code
_entity_poly.pdbx_strand_id
1 'polypeptide(L)'
;MSAPDGPPLPAGPPPARVVAVVGPPNSGKSTLFNRLTGLRQKVANFPGVTVEQHVGKLKIEDSAELDVIDLPGVYSLTPRSEDEQVTHDVLLGRMPGVPKPDTILLILDVTNLGRHLVLAAPILALGLPTLVVLNMADELERRGGDVEAESLAQRLG
;
A
#
# COMPACT_ATOMS: atom_id res chain seq x y z
N MET A 1 -19.94 7.28 46.22
CA MET A 1 -18.82 7.62 45.35
C MET A 1 -19.23 7.37 43.90
N SER A 2 -19.67 8.37 43.23
CA SER A 2 -20.11 8.27 41.83
C SER A 2 -18.89 8.45 40.92
N ALA A 3 -18.70 7.51 39.99
CA ALA A 3 -17.76 7.67 38.89
C ALA A 3 -18.18 8.89 38.03
N PRO A 4 -17.25 9.64 37.47
CA PRO A 4 -17.61 10.73 36.58
C PRO A 4 -18.36 10.19 35.38
N ASP A 5 -19.65 10.43 35.33
CA ASP A 5 -20.51 10.15 34.18
C ASP A 5 -20.21 11.15 33.05
N GLY A 6 -19.00 11.04 32.48
CA GLY A 6 -18.75 11.64 31.20
C GLY A 6 -19.09 10.63 30.10
N PRO A 7 -19.62 11.04 28.93
CA PRO A 7 -19.77 10.12 27.82
C PRO A 7 -18.41 9.48 27.53
N PRO A 8 -18.37 8.17 27.24
CA PRO A 8 -17.11 7.53 26.89
C PRO A 8 -16.47 8.31 25.74
N LEU A 9 -15.18 8.60 25.89
CA LEU A 9 -14.41 9.22 24.80
C LEU A 9 -14.66 8.39 23.54
N PRO A 10 -14.92 9.03 22.41
CA PRO A 10 -15.09 8.28 21.18
C PRO A 10 -13.84 7.42 21.00
N ALA A 11 -14.07 6.13 20.85
CA ALA A 11 -13.00 5.20 20.50
C ALA A 11 -12.31 5.77 19.25
N GLY A 12 -10.99 5.93 19.30
CA GLY A 12 -10.22 6.31 18.12
C GLY A 12 -10.53 5.35 16.95
N PRO A 13 -10.18 5.72 15.72
CA PRO A 13 -10.39 4.82 14.59
C PRO A 13 -9.81 3.45 14.93
N PRO A 14 -10.48 2.34 14.58
CA PRO A 14 -9.95 1.02 14.83
C PRO A 14 -8.56 0.91 14.20
N PRO A 15 -7.61 0.19 14.83
CA PRO A 15 -6.29 0.02 14.26
C PRO A 15 -6.40 -0.57 12.84
N ALA A 16 -5.59 -0.07 11.91
CA ALA A 16 -5.53 -0.61 10.56
C ALA A 16 -5.22 -2.11 10.63
N ARG A 17 -6.02 -2.91 9.94
CA ARG A 17 -5.87 -4.37 9.94
C ARG A 17 -5.39 -4.93 8.61
N VAL A 18 -5.67 -4.22 7.53
CA VAL A 18 -5.34 -4.64 6.16
C VAL A 18 -4.55 -3.54 5.47
N VAL A 19 -3.35 -3.88 5.05
CA VAL A 19 -2.46 -2.99 4.32
C VAL A 19 -2.33 -3.51 2.89
N ALA A 20 -2.61 -2.66 1.91
CA ALA A 20 -2.37 -2.97 0.51
C ALA A 20 -1.02 -2.41 0.07
N VAL A 21 -0.18 -3.25 -0.50
CA VAL A 21 1.09 -2.85 -1.10
C VAL A 21 0.86 -2.58 -2.58
N VAL A 22 1.08 -1.34 -2.99
CA VAL A 22 0.81 -0.85 -4.34
C VAL A 22 2.09 -0.24 -4.91
N GLY A 23 2.32 -0.44 -6.17
CA GLY A 23 3.46 0.17 -6.85
C GLY A 23 3.61 -0.31 -8.29
N PRO A 24 4.40 0.41 -9.08
CA PRO A 24 4.71 -0.02 -10.43
C PRO A 24 5.47 -1.34 -10.47
N PRO A 25 5.43 -2.06 -11.60
CA PRO A 25 6.30 -3.22 -11.81
C PRO A 25 7.77 -2.82 -11.63
N ASN A 26 8.57 -3.71 -11.05
CA ASN A 26 10.01 -3.51 -10.83
C ASN A 26 10.38 -2.31 -9.93
N SER A 27 9.47 -1.85 -9.10
CA SER A 27 9.74 -0.79 -8.10
C SER A 27 10.38 -1.30 -6.81
N GLY A 28 10.57 -2.60 -6.68
CA GLY A 28 11.02 -3.24 -5.44
C GLY A 28 9.86 -3.65 -4.51
N LYS A 29 8.64 -3.59 -5.00
CA LYS A 29 7.42 -3.88 -4.26
C LYS A 29 7.42 -5.29 -3.66
N SER A 30 7.70 -6.32 -4.46
CA SER A 30 7.73 -7.71 -3.99
C SER A 30 8.86 -7.96 -2.99
N THR A 31 10.01 -7.35 -3.18
CA THR A 31 11.13 -7.44 -2.24
C THR A 31 10.76 -6.85 -0.89
N LEU A 32 10.11 -5.70 -0.86
CA LEU A 32 9.64 -5.09 0.38
C LEU A 32 8.55 -5.94 1.04
N PHE A 33 7.60 -6.42 0.27
CA PHE A 33 6.55 -7.31 0.77
C PHE A 33 7.15 -8.56 1.45
N ASN A 34 8.12 -9.20 0.81
CA ASN A 34 8.79 -10.36 1.36
C ASN A 34 9.55 -10.06 2.66
N ARG A 35 10.17 -8.89 2.76
CA ARG A 35 10.86 -8.46 3.98
C ARG A 35 9.89 -8.16 5.12
N LEU A 36 8.75 -7.57 4.82
CA LEU A 36 7.74 -7.24 5.83
C LEU A 36 7.03 -8.48 6.39
N THR A 37 6.72 -9.44 5.52
CA THR A 37 5.94 -10.61 5.88
C THR A 37 6.78 -11.85 6.18
N GLY A 38 8.06 -11.83 5.87
CA GLY A 38 8.92 -12.99 5.94
C GLY A 38 8.47 -14.09 4.98
N LEU A 39 8.66 -15.35 5.37
CA LEU A 39 8.24 -16.50 4.57
C LEU A 39 6.78 -16.92 4.81
N ARG A 40 6.06 -16.19 5.63
CA ARG A 40 4.67 -16.50 6.01
C ARG A 40 3.69 -15.86 5.04
N GLN A 41 3.64 -16.40 3.84
CA GLN A 41 2.75 -15.92 2.78
C GLN A 41 1.81 -17.03 2.32
N LYS A 42 0.60 -16.62 1.99
CA LYS A 42 -0.36 -17.45 1.26
C LYS A 42 -0.45 -16.95 -0.17
N VAL A 43 -0.38 -17.85 -1.12
CA VAL A 43 -0.51 -17.57 -2.55
C VAL A 43 -1.75 -18.23 -3.08
N ALA A 44 -2.60 -17.47 -3.73
CA ALA A 44 -3.81 -17.95 -4.38
C ALA A 44 -4.09 -17.02 -5.57
N ASN A 45 -5.12 -17.29 -6.35
CA ASN A 45 -5.58 -16.30 -7.31
C ASN A 45 -6.64 -15.38 -6.69
N PHE A 46 -6.70 -14.14 -7.13
CA PHE A 46 -7.84 -13.29 -6.83
C PHE A 46 -9.11 -13.93 -7.39
N PRO A 47 -10.27 -13.77 -6.71
CA PRO A 47 -11.51 -14.41 -7.15
C PRO A 47 -11.89 -14.11 -8.60
N GLY A 48 -12.10 -15.15 -9.38
CA GLY A 48 -12.59 -15.05 -10.76
C GLY A 48 -11.56 -14.60 -11.81
N VAL A 49 -10.29 -14.45 -11.45
CA VAL A 49 -9.23 -14.00 -12.35
C VAL A 49 -7.98 -14.87 -12.24
N THR A 50 -7.04 -14.71 -13.17
CA THR A 50 -5.77 -15.47 -13.19
C THR A 50 -4.63 -14.75 -12.46
N VAL A 51 -4.88 -13.59 -11.91
CA VAL A 51 -3.90 -12.78 -11.18
C VAL A 51 -3.64 -13.39 -9.80
N GLU A 52 -2.37 -13.58 -9.46
CA GLU A 52 -1.97 -14.12 -8.17
C GLU A 52 -2.17 -13.10 -7.04
N GLN A 53 -2.74 -13.60 -5.96
CA GLN A 53 -2.87 -12.88 -4.69
C GLN A 53 -1.82 -13.39 -3.71
N HIS A 54 -0.97 -12.51 -3.23
CA HIS A 54 -0.03 -12.78 -2.16
C HIS A 54 -0.48 -12.07 -0.89
N VAL A 55 -0.77 -12.83 0.15
CA VAL A 55 -1.17 -12.30 1.45
C VAL A 55 -0.20 -12.77 2.50
N GLY A 56 0.32 -11.86 3.27
CA GLY A 56 1.22 -12.14 4.38
C GLY A 56 0.76 -11.49 5.67
N LYS A 57 1.45 -11.82 6.74
CA LYS A 57 1.23 -11.25 8.08
C LYS A 57 2.40 -10.37 8.48
N LEU A 58 2.10 -9.20 8.99
CA LEU A 58 3.08 -8.29 9.57
C LEU A 58 2.76 -8.09 11.04
N LYS A 59 3.71 -8.46 11.89
CA LYS A 59 3.61 -8.21 13.33
C LYS A 59 4.43 -6.97 13.67
N ILE A 60 3.78 -5.96 14.20
CA ILE A 60 4.42 -4.77 14.75
C ILE A 60 4.57 -5.01 16.25
N GLU A 61 5.73 -4.67 16.81
CA GLU A 61 6.01 -4.82 18.24
C GLU A 61 4.85 -4.28 19.09
N ASP A 62 4.41 -5.08 20.07
CA ASP A 62 3.32 -4.76 21.01
C ASP A 62 1.98 -4.35 20.36
N SER A 63 1.83 -4.55 19.07
CA SER A 63 0.64 -4.21 18.30
C SER A 63 -0.05 -5.44 17.71
N ALA A 64 -1.25 -5.22 17.19
CA ALA A 64 -1.98 -6.25 16.48
C ALA A 64 -1.25 -6.69 15.20
N GLU A 65 -1.46 -7.93 14.82
CA GLU A 65 -0.99 -8.47 13.57
C GLU A 65 -1.79 -7.88 12.40
N LEU A 66 -1.10 -7.43 11.36
CA LEU A 66 -1.70 -6.85 10.16
C LEU A 66 -1.67 -7.86 9.02
N ASP A 67 -2.74 -7.89 8.25
CA ASP A 67 -2.77 -8.55 6.96
C ASP A 67 -2.19 -7.62 5.90
N VAL A 68 -1.23 -8.12 5.14
CA VAL A 68 -0.59 -7.37 4.06
C VAL A 68 -0.92 -8.05 2.75
N ILE A 69 -1.55 -7.33 1.84
CA ILE A 69 -1.91 -7.82 0.51
C ILE A 69 -0.97 -7.19 -0.51
N ASP A 70 -0.23 -8.02 -1.24
CA ASP A 70 0.55 -7.56 -2.37
C ASP A 70 -0.32 -7.49 -3.62
N LEU A 71 -0.52 -6.28 -4.14
CA LEU A 71 -1.29 -6.08 -5.36
C LEU A 71 -0.40 -6.17 -6.60
N PRO A 72 -0.97 -6.50 -7.76
CA PRO A 72 -0.20 -6.54 -9.01
C PRO A 72 0.51 -5.22 -9.28
N GLY A 73 1.70 -5.29 -9.88
CA GLY A 73 2.41 -4.09 -10.32
C GLY A 73 1.65 -3.37 -11.44
N VAL A 74 1.35 -2.10 -11.22
CA VAL A 74 0.58 -1.29 -12.18
C VAL A 74 1.19 0.10 -12.32
N TYR A 75 1.04 0.71 -13.49
CA TYR A 75 1.47 2.09 -13.74
C TYR A 75 0.35 3.10 -13.60
N SER A 76 -0.90 2.64 -13.54
CA SER A 76 -2.05 3.50 -13.40
C SER A 76 -3.21 2.76 -12.73
N LEU A 77 -4.18 3.50 -12.20
CA LEU A 77 -5.43 2.94 -11.69
C LEU A 77 -6.54 2.88 -12.74
N THR A 78 -6.29 3.28 -13.96
CA THR A 78 -7.27 3.14 -15.04
C THR A 78 -7.39 1.67 -15.42
N PRO A 79 -8.56 1.03 -15.25
CA PRO A 79 -8.69 -0.43 -15.38
C PRO A 79 -8.71 -0.87 -16.85
N ARG A 80 -7.56 -0.88 -17.50
CA ARG A 80 -7.39 -1.31 -18.89
C ARG A 80 -6.89 -2.75 -19.03
N SER A 81 -6.18 -3.25 -18.02
CA SER A 81 -5.69 -4.62 -17.94
C SER A 81 -6.34 -5.34 -16.77
N GLU A 82 -6.20 -6.67 -16.71
CA GLU A 82 -6.69 -7.47 -15.60
C GLU A 82 -5.99 -7.06 -14.28
N ASP A 83 -4.68 -6.81 -14.33
CA ASP A 83 -3.90 -6.35 -13.16
C ASP A 83 -4.39 -5.00 -12.63
N GLU A 84 -4.63 -4.05 -13.52
CA GLU A 84 -5.17 -2.73 -13.15
C GLU A 84 -6.60 -2.83 -12.60
N GLN A 85 -7.43 -3.69 -13.18
CA GLN A 85 -8.79 -3.94 -12.70
C GLN A 85 -8.78 -4.53 -11.30
N VAL A 86 -7.93 -5.52 -11.04
CA VAL A 86 -7.80 -6.13 -9.71
C VAL A 86 -7.36 -5.12 -8.69
N THR A 87 -6.30 -4.35 -8.99
CA THR A 87 -5.80 -3.32 -8.08
C THR A 87 -6.88 -2.27 -7.78
N HIS A 88 -7.54 -1.78 -8.78
CA HIS A 88 -8.65 -0.83 -8.65
C HIS A 88 -9.78 -1.38 -7.76
N ASP A 89 -10.24 -2.60 -8.04
CA ASP A 89 -11.35 -3.19 -7.32
C ASP A 89 -11.01 -3.52 -5.87
N VAL A 90 -9.80 -3.98 -5.59
CA VAL A 90 -9.35 -4.22 -4.20
C VAL A 90 -9.29 -2.92 -3.41
N LEU A 91 -8.71 -1.87 -3.98
CA LEU A 91 -8.58 -0.57 -3.30
C LEU A 91 -9.92 0.09 -3.02
N LEU A 92 -10.92 -0.12 -3.87
CA LEU A 92 -12.27 0.40 -3.68
C LEU A 92 -13.17 -0.53 -2.84
N GLY A 93 -12.67 -1.68 -2.44
CA GLY A 93 -13.45 -2.67 -1.68
C GLY A 93 -14.52 -3.37 -2.51
N ARG A 94 -14.31 -3.48 -3.81
CA ARG A 94 -15.26 -4.11 -4.76
C ARG A 94 -14.90 -5.54 -5.12
N MET A 95 -13.74 -6.04 -4.71
CA MET A 95 -13.33 -7.42 -4.99
C MET A 95 -14.01 -8.37 -4.02
N PRO A 96 -14.88 -9.29 -4.49
CA PRO A 96 -15.56 -10.25 -3.63
C PRO A 96 -14.56 -11.13 -2.86
N GLY A 97 -14.80 -11.32 -1.57
CA GLY A 97 -13.95 -12.17 -0.72
C GLY A 97 -12.60 -11.56 -0.34
N VAL A 98 -12.31 -10.35 -0.77
CA VAL A 98 -11.09 -9.62 -0.39
C VAL A 98 -11.48 -8.40 0.45
N PRO A 99 -10.97 -8.25 1.67
CA PRO A 99 -11.31 -7.11 2.51
C PRO A 99 -10.78 -5.81 1.90
N LYS A 100 -11.54 -4.73 2.05
CA LYS A 100 -11.08 -3.41 1.66
C LYS A 100 -9.88 -3.02 2.51
N PRO A 101 -8.77 -2.55 1.93
CA PRO A 101 -7.64 -2.07 2.70
C PRO A 101 -7.99 -0.86 3.57
N ASP A 102 -7.38 -0.82 4.75
CA ASP A 102 -7.47 0.32 5.68
C ASP A 102 -6.35 1.34 5.41
N THR A 103 -5.23 0.86 4.88
CA THR A 103 -4.02 1.65 4.65
C THR A 103 -3.35 1.18 3.37
N ILE A 104 -2.71 2.11 2.68
CA ILE A 104 -1.93 1.84 1.47
C ILE A 104 -0.46 2.06 1.76
N LEU A 105 0.36 1.12 1.34
CA LEU A 105 1.81 1.25 1.25
C LEU A 105 2.17 1.40 -0.23
N LEU A 106 2.45 2.63 -0.65
CA LEU A 106 2.75 2.96 -2.03
C LEU A 106 4.27 3.00 -2.23
N ILE A 107 4.78 2.14 -3.09
CA ILE A 107 6.21 2.04 -3.38
C ILE A 107 6.51 2.69 -4.73
N LEU A 108 7.39 3.66 -4.72
CA LEU A 108 7.84 4.38 -5.90
C LEU A 108 9.34 4.20 -6.09
N ASP A 109 9.75 3.93 -7.31
CA ASP A 109 11.16 3.93 -7.69
C ASP A 109 11.58 5.37 -8.01
N VAL A 110 12.47 5.93 -7.19
CA VAL A 110 12.91 7.32 -7.35
C VAL A 110 13.71 7.57 -8.62
N THR A 111 14.27 6.53 -9.23
CA THR A 111 14.98 6.66 -10.52
C THR A 111 14.02 6.86 -11.69
N ASN A 112 12.72 6.62 -11.48
CA ASN A 112 11.64 6.79 -12.45
C ASN A 112 10.46 7.60 -11.87
N LEU A 113 10.74 8.51 -10.97
CA LEU A 113 9.73 9.19 -10.15
C LEU A 113 8.66 9.90 -11.00
N GLY A 114 9.06 10.61 -12.04
CA GLY A 114 8.13 11.32 -12.91
C GLY A 114 7.06 10.41 -13.52
N ARG A 115 7.44 9.21 -13.95
CA ARG A 115 6.51 8.20 -14.46
C ARG A 115 5.63 7.61 -13.36
N HIS A 116 6.20 7.38 -12.19
CA HIS A 116 5.51 6.74 -11.07
C HIS A 116 4.53 7.68 -10.36
N LEU A 117 4.73 8.98 -10.42
CA LEU A 117 3.80 9.97 -9.86
C LEU A 117 2.43 9.95 -10.56
N VAL A 118 2.35 9.45 -11.78
CA VAL A 118 1.08 9.24 -12.48
C VAL A 118 0.18 8.25 -11.73
N LEU A 119 0.77 7.24 -11.10
CA LEU A 119 0.05 6.31 -10.23
C LEU A 119 -0.27 6.94 -8.86
N ALA A 120 0.65 7.71 -8.30
CA ALA A 120 0.51 8.28 -6.96
C ALA A 120 -0.72 9.19 -6.84
N ALA A 121 -0.97 10.06 -7.79
CA ALA A 121 -2.07 11.00 -7.75
C ALA A 121 -3.45 10.32 -7.56
N PRO A 122 -3.86 9.35 -8.38
CA PRO A 122 -5.14 8.67 -8.17
C PRO A 122 -5.18 7.81 -6.91
N ILE A 123 -4.05 7.25 -6.46
CA ILE A 123 -3.98 6.53 -5.19
C ILE A 123 -4.27 7.46 -4.01
N LEU A 124 -3.62 8.60 -3.97
CA LEU A 124 -3.82 9.59 -2.90
C LEU A 124 -5.24 10.17 -2.92
N ALA A 125 -5.83 10.31 -4.10
CA ALA A 125 -7.21 10.78 -4.26
C ALA A 125 -8.26 9.84 -3.67
N LEU A 126 -7.92 8.57 -3.38
CA LEU A 126 -8.83 7.63 -2.71
C LEU A 126 -9.13 8.02 -1.25
N GLY A 127 -8.30 8.87 -0.64
CA GLY A 127 -8.50 9.34 0.73
C GLY A 127 -8.15 8.33 1.82
N LEU A 128 -7.55 7.19 1.48
CA LEU A 128 -7.04 6.23 2.47
C LEU A 128 -5.70 6.70 3.02
N PRO A 129 -5.42 6.44 4.31
CA PRO A 129 -4.08 6.65 4.85
C PRO A 129 -3.04 5.96 3.97
N THR A 130 -2.06 6.71 3.50
CA THR A 130 -1.05 6.21 2.56
C THR A 130 0.35 6.55 3.04
N LEU A 131 1.18 5.52 3.19
CA LEU A 131 2.61 5.69 3.41
C LEU A 131 3.33 5.52 2.06
N VAL A 132 4.02 6.56 1.64
CA VAL A 132 4.82 6.52 0.40
C VAL A 132 6.25 6.10 0.73
N VAL A 133 6.69 5.03 0.10
CA VAL A 133 8.07 4.54 0.22
C VAL A 133 8.84 4.89 -1.05
N LEU A 134 9.90 5.66 -0.88
CA LEU A 134 10.81 6.03 -1.96
C LEU A 134 11.95 5.01 -2.01
N ASN A 135 11.88 4.10 -2.95
CA ASN A 135 12.84 3.02 -3.12
C ASN A 135 13.89 3.36 -4.18
N MET A 136 14.98 2.62 -4.21
CA MET A 136 16.12 2.79 -5.15
C MET A 136 16.86 4.12 -4.95
N ALA A 137 16.87 4.68 -3.76
CA ALA A 137 17.56 5.93 -3.46
C ALA A 137 19.08 5.80 -3.67
N ASP A 138 19.66 4.65 -3.36
CA ASP A 138 21.07 4.34 -3.58
C ASP A 138 21.44 4.37 -5.08
N GLU A 139 20.57 3.86 -5.93
CA GLU A 139 20.76 3.90 -7.39
C GLU A 139 20.65 5.34 -7.92
N LEU A 140 19.73 6.13 -7.39
CA LEU A 140 19.61 7.53 -7.75
C LEU A 140 20.87 8.31 -7.39
N GLU A 141 21.43 8.09 -6.20
CA GLU A 141 22.68 8.69 -5.77
C GLU A 141 23.86 8.31 -6.68
N ARG A 142 23.96 7.03 -7.07
CA ARG A 142 24.98 6.56 -8.01
C ARG A 142 24.91 7.25 -9.38
N ARG A 143 23.70 7.66 -9.79
CA ARG A 143 23.46 8.42 -11.03
C ARG A 143 23.63 9.93 -10.86
N GLY A 144 24.03 10.40 -9.67
CA GLY A 144 24.21 11.80 -9.36
C GLY A 144 22.93 12.57 -9.06
N GLY A 145 21.84 11.86 -8.82
CA GLY A 145 20.55 12.46 -8.44
C GLY A 145 20.36 12.50 -6.94
N ASP A 146 19.34 13.24 -6.53
CA ASP A 146 18.89 13.36 -5.16
C ASP A 146 17.38 13.53 -5.11
N VAL A 147 16.76 13.11 -4.01
CA VAL A 147 15.35 13.31 -3.75
C VAL A 147 15.14 13.80 -2.32
N GLU A 148 14.42 14.89 -2.19
CA GLU A 148 14.02 15.44 -0.90
C GLU A 148 12.63 14.92 -0.52
N ALA A 149 12.58 13.93 0.39
CA ALA A 149 11.35 13.28 0.80
C ALA A 149 10.33 14.26 1.40
N GLU A 150 10.77 15.21 2.21
CA GLU A 150 9.90 16.23 2.82
C GLU A 150 9.27 17.15 1.77
N SER A 151 10.06 17.60 0.81
CA SER A 151 9.56 18.45 -0.28
C SER A 151 8.54 17.71 -1.14
N LEU A 152 8.79 16.44 -1.43
CA LEU A 152 7.85 15.59 -2.16
C LEU A 152 6.55 15.37 -1.37
N ALA A 153 6.66 15.09 -0.08
CA ALA A 153 5.49 14.90 0.80
C ALA A 153 4.61 16.15 0.84
N GLN A 154 5.20 17.33 0.93
CA GLN A 154 4.46 18.61 0.90
C GLN A 154 3.71 18.83 -0.42
N ARG A 155 4.29 18.40 -1.55
CA ARG A 155 3.68 18.55 -2.87
C ARG A 155 2.58 17.52 -3.13
N LEU A 156 2.67 16.36 -2.50
CA LEU A 156 1.66 15.31 -2.63
C LEU A 156 0.45 15.52 -1.72
N GLY A 157 0.58 16.31 -0.68
CA GLY A 157 -0.46 16.58 0.32
C GLY A 157 -0.37 15.62 1.50
#